data_f559740a835d89506e607954321ad3ae
#
_entry.id   f559740a835d89506e607954321ad3ae
#
_cell.length_a   1.000
_cell.length_b   1.000
_cell.length_c   1.000
_cell.angle_alpha   90.00
_cell.angle_beta   90.00
_cell.angle_gamma   90.00
#
_symmetry.space_group_name_H-M   'P 1'
#
loop_
_entity.id
_entity.type
_entity.pdbx_description
1 polymer ?
#
loop_
_entity_poly.entity_id
_entity_poly.type
_entity_poly.pdbx_seq_one_letter_code
_entity_poly.pdbx_strand_id
1 'polypeptide(L)'
;MAAYWQRKDDQSEELRTTKSWEEAIGHGDKPDIRRRRIYVASSWRNAYYPEVVSRLREAGFDVYDFRNPPSGDPGFHWTDVSPECMEWTPAEYQAHLVHPLAERQFQNDIAAMTSCDACVLVLPCGRSAHTEAGWFAGRGKTVVAYIPERIEPELMYRLFSSVATTMDEVIAALCQ
;
A
#
# COMPACT_ATOMS: atom_id res chain seq x y z
N MET A 1 -24.12 34.01 0.52
CA MET A 1 -23.56 33.16 -0.54
C MET A 1 -23.86 31.70 -0.22
N ALA A 2 -25.06 31.27 -0.57
CA ALA A 2 -25.54 29.92 -0.36
C ALA A 2 -26.32 29.53 -1.62
N ALA A 3 -25.67 28.93 -2.60
CA ALA A 3 -26.32 28.34 -3.77
C ALA A 3 -25.31 27.51 -4.57
N TYR A 4 -25.09 26.25 -4.18
CA TYR A 4 -24.44 25.29 -5.07
C TYR A 4 -24.74 23.82 -4.71
N TRP A 5 -25.98 23.53 -4.28
CA TRP A 5 -26.47 22.15 -4.21
C TRP A 5 -27.96 22.16 -4.51
N GLN A 6 -28.32 22.28 -5.80
CA GLN A 6 -29.63 21.83 -6.25
C GLN A 6 -29.43 20.52 -7.03
N ARG A 7 -29.97 19.45 -6.44
CA ARG A 7 -30.22 18.16 -7.09
C ARG A 7 -31.10 18.37 -8.31
N LYS A 8 -30.73 17.77 -9.42
CA LYS A 8 -31.67 17.42 -10.47
C LYS A 8 -32.09 15.98 -10.23
N ASP A 9 -33.22 15.80 -9.58
CA ASP A 9 -34.07 14.64 -9.72
C ASP A 9 -34.84 14.85 -11.05
N ASP A 10 -34.62 14.00 -12.00
CA ASP A 10 -35.63 13.49 -12.93
C ASP A 10 -34.92 12.73 -14.07
N GLN A 11 -35.04 11.44 -14.05
CA GLN A 11 -35.28 10.55 -15.18
C GLN A 11 -35.48 9.11 -14.71
N SER A 12 -36.68 8.86 -14.22
CA SER A 12 -37.30 7.56 -14.25
C SER A 12 -37.81 7.34 -15.69
N GLU A 13 -37.17 6.41 -16.39
CA GLU A 13 -37.80 5.51 -17.38
C GLU A 13 -36.74 4.93 -18.31
N GLU A 14 -36.40 3.71 -18.06
CA GLU A 14 -36.34 2.59 -18.99
C GLU A 14 -35.61 1.39 -18.38
N LEU A 15 -36.30 0.76 -17.44
CA LEU A 15 -36.08 -0.65 -17.12
C LEU A 15 -36.72 -1.51 -18.19
N ARG A 16 -36.02 -1.82 -19.26
CA ARG A 16 -36.37 -2.94 -20.15
C ARG A 16 -35.16 -3.66 -20.68
N THR A 17 -35.20 -4.95 -20.36
CA THR A 17 -34.36 -6.06 -20.82
C THR A 17 -33.08 -6.27 -20.04
N THR A 18 -33.22 -6.96 -18.92
CA THR A 18 -32.22 -7.80 -18.34
C THR A 18 -31.86 -8.96 -19.28
N LYS A 19 -31.05 -8.70 -20.30
CA LYS A 19 -30.06 -9.72 -20.69
C LYS A 19 -28.98 -9.63 -19.65
N SER A 20 -28.71 -10.75 -18.97
CA SER A 20 -27.80 -10.79 -17.88
C SER A 20 -26.47 -10.19 -18.35
N TRP A 21 -25.92 -9.26 -17.59
CA TRP A 21 -24.60 -8.69 -17.81
C TRP A 21 -23.52 -9.80 -17.92
N GLU A 22 -23.85 -11.03 -17.49
CA GLU A 22 -23.04 -12.24 -17.62
C GLU A 22 -22.88 -12.73 -19.08
N GLU A 23 -23.81 -12.42 -19.98
CA GLU A 23 -23.72 -12.81 -21.41
C GLU A 23 -23.02 -11.77 -22.29
N ALA A 24 -22.81 -10.54 -21.80
CA ALA A 24 -22.14 -9.48 -22.56
C ALA A 24 -20.61 -9.42 -22.31
N ILE A 25 -20.11 -10.13 -21.29
CA ILE A 25 -18.68 -10.29 -21.04
C ILE A 25 -18.29 -11.64 -21.66
N GLY A 26 -17.81 -11.59 -22.92
CA GLY A 26 -17.09 -12.74 -23.48
C GLY A 26 -16.06 -13.22 -22.45
N HIS A 27 -15.78 -14.53 -22.44
CA HIS A 27 -14.78 -15.19 -21.63
C HIS A 27 -13.37 -14.61 -21.86
N GLY A 28 -13.20 -13.31 -21.58
CA GLY A 28 -11.90 -12.73 -21.30
C GLY A 28 -11.52 -13.21 -19.91
N ASP A 29 -10.40 -13.87 -19.77
CA ASP A 29 -9.80 -14.25 -18.49
C ASP A 29 -9.95 -13.07 -17.54
N LYS A 30 -10.77 -13.21 -16.48
CA LYS A 30 -10.73 -12.27 -15.36
C LYS A 30 -9.27 -12.24 -14.92
N PRO A 31 -8.64 -11.08 -14.77
CA PRO A 31 -7.26 -11.03 -14.30
C PRO A 31 -7.20 -11.92 -13.05
N ASP A 32 -6.28 -12.88 -13.06
CA ASP A 32 -6.11 -13.80 -11.92
C ASP A 32 -5.64 -12.98 -10.73
N ILE A 33 -6.61 -12.48 -9.97
CA ILE A 33 -6.41 -11.59 -8.81
C ILE A 33 -5.45 -12.22 -7.80
N ARG A 34 -5.35 -13.56 -7.81
CA ARG A 34 -4.44 -14.33 -6.96
C ARG A 34 -2.96 -14.22 -7.36
N ARG A 35 -2.67 -13.67 -8.54
CA ARG A 35 -1.28 -13.41 -8.99
C ARG A 35 -0.82 -11.98 -8.73
N ARG A 36 -1.69 -11.11 -8.15
CA ARG A 36 -1.27 -9.74 -7.83
C ARG A 36 -0.15 -9.78 -6.81
N ARG A 37 0.88 -8.99 -7.07
CA ARG A 37 2.01 -8.82 -6.16
C ARG A 37 1.76 -7.65 -5.23
N ILE A 38 1.81 -7.92 -3.93
CA ILE A 38 1.46 -6.96 -2.88
C ILE A 38 2.73 -6.52 -2.14
N TYR A 39 2.94 -5.21 -2.08
CA TYR A 39 3.93 -4.60 -1.21
C TYR A 39 3.31 -4.36 0.17
N VAL A 40 3.92 -4.89 1.23
CA VAL A 40 3.44 -4.66 2.60
C VAL A 40 4.33 -3.60 3.24
N ALA A 41 3.85 -2.35 3.27
CA ALA A 41 4.52 -1.22 3.90
C ALA A 41 4.25 -1.20 5.41
N SER A 42 5.28 -1.17 6.24
CA SER A 42 5.13 -1.09 7.70
C SER A 42 6.45 -0.73 8.40
N SER A 43 6.44 -0.77 9.73
CA SER A 43 7.64 -0.66 10.56
C SER A 43 8.26 -2.03 10.82
N TRP A 44 9.58 -2.09 10.91
CA TRP A 44 10.32 -3.28 11.40
C TRP A 44 9.83 -3.79 12.76
N ARG A 45 9.25 -2.91 13.59
CA ARG A 45 8.78 -3.21 14.95
C ARG A 45 7.30 -3.53 15.03
N ASN A 46 6.57 -3.49 13.90
CA ASN A 46 5.13 -3.72 13.91
C ASN A 46 4.81 -5.20 14.19
N ALA A 47 4.07 -5.47 15.27
CA ALA A 47 3.72 -6.83 15.69
C ALA A 47 2.69 -7.51 14.77
N TYR A 48 1.85 -6.74 14.07
CA TYR A 48 0.83 -7.26 13.15
C TYR A 48 1.41 -7.69 11.80
N TYR A 49 2.60 -7.18 11.45
CA TYR A 49 3.20 -7.40 10.13
C TYR A 49 3.32 -8.87 9.72
N PRO A 50 3.85 -9.79 10.58
CA PRO A 50 3.98 -11.20 10.19
C PRO A 50 2.65 -11.89 9.89
N GLU A 51 1.61 -11.58 10.66
CA GLU A 51 0.26 -12.10 10.45
C GLU A 51 -0.31 -11.59 9.12
N VAL A 52 -0.15 -10.29 8.83
CA VAL A 52 -0.61 -9.71 7.56
C VAL A 52 0.03 -10.40 6.38
N VAL A 53 1.35 -10.60 6.40
CA VAL A 53 2.08 -11.32 5.34
C VAL A 53 1.56 -12.74 5.17
N SER A 54 1.36 -13.48 6.27
CA SER A 54 0.81 -14.85 6.24
C SER A 54 -0.58 -14.89 5.62
N ARG A 55 -1.49 -14.05 6.12
CA ARG A 55 -2.89 -14.01 5.66
C ARG A 55 -3.01 -13.63 4.18
N LEU A 56 -2.20 -12.71 3.70
CA LEU A 56 -2.16 -12.36 2.28
C LEU A 56 -1.65 -13.52 1.41
N ARG A 57 -0.61 -14.23 1.85
CA ARG A 57 -0.11 -15.43 1.16
C ARG A 57 -1.13 -16.57 1.15
N GLU A 58 -1.80 -16.81 2.26
CA GLU A 58 -2.90 -17.78 2.38
C GLU A 58 -4.08 -17.47 1.46
N ALA A 59 -4.35 -16.16 1.23
CA ALA A 59 -5.35 -15.70 0.27
C ALA A 59 -4.89 -15.84 -1.21
N GLY A 60 -3.62 -16.24 -1.44
CA GLY A 60 -3.07 -16.54 -2.78
C GLY A 60 -2.36 -15.37 -3.46
N PHE A 61 -2.06 -14.28 -2.74
CA PHE A 61 -1.26 -13.18 -3.27
C PHE A 61 0.25 -13.49 -3.25
N ASP A 62 0.99 -12.96 -4.24
CA ASP A 62 2.45 -12.86 -4.16
C ASP A 62 2.80 -11.66 -3.27
N VAL A 63 3.50 -11.88 -2.15
CA VAL A 63 3.75 -10.84 -1.15
C VAL A 63 5.24 -10.54 -1.07
N TYR A 64 5.60 -9.30 -1.37
CA TYR A 64 6.93 -8.79 -1.07
C TYR A 64 7.03 -8.49 0.44
N ASP A 65 7.89 -9.26 1.11
CA ASP A 65 8.17 -9.18 2.52
C ASP A 65 9.55 -8.54 2.73
N PHE A 66 9.56 -7.24 3.10
CA PHE A 66 10.81 -6.51 3.26
C PHE A 66 11.68 -7.00 4.43
N ARG A 67 11.09 -7.75 5.38
CA ARG A 67 11.84 -8.36 6.49
C ARG A 67 12.57 -9.64 6.05
N ASN A 68 12.10 -10.28 4.98
CA ASN A 68 12.67 -11.50 4.41
C ASN A 68 12.72 -11.37 2.89
N PRO A 69 13.47 -10.42 2.34
CA PRO A 69 13.53 -10.23 0.89
C PRO A 69 14.22 -11.42 0.22
N PRO A 70 13.86 -11.75 -1.04
CA PRO A 70 14.47 -12.86 -1.78
C PRO A 70 15.99 -12.76 -1.92
N SER A 71 16.55 -11.55 -1.88
CA SER A 71 17.99 -11.29 -1.93
C SER A 71 18.75 -11.69 -0.67
N GLY A 72 18.03 -11.95 0.44
CA GLY A 72 18.65 -12.18 1.75
C GLY A 72 19.27 -10.91 2.37
N ASP A 73 18.90 -9.72 1.87
CA ASP A 73 19.36 -8.43 2.40
C ASP A 73 18.84 -8.28 3.85
N PRO A 74 19.70 -8.01 4.84
CA PRO A 74 19.30 -7.85 6.23
C PRO A 74 18.49 -6.56 6.48
N GLY A 75 18.32 -5.71 5.47
CA GLY A 75 17.70 -4.39 5.57
C GLY A 75 18.73 -3.29 5.82
N PHE A 76 18.23 -2.06 6.00
CA PHE A 76 19.05 -0.86 6.15
C PHE A 76 18.79 -0.16 7.48
N HIS A 77 19.86 0.21 8.13
CA HIS A 77 19.84 1.07 9.30
C HIS A 77 20.78 2.26 9.11
N TRP A 78 20.35 3.46 9.49
CA TRP A 78 21.21 4.65 9.43
C TRP A 78 22.47 4.52 10.29
N THR A 79 22.43 3.68 11.32
CA THR A 79 23.60 3.33 12.15
C THR A 79 24.68 2.59 11.37
N ASP A 80 24.35 1.97 10.22
CA ASP A 80 25.33 1.32 9.33
C ASP A 80 26.12 2.37 8.53
N VAL A 81 25.56 3.59 8.39
CA VAL A 81 26.22 4.74 7.79
C VAL A 81 27.05 5.49 8.84
N SER A 82 26.45 5.79 9.99
CA SER A 82 27.13 6.40 11.13
C SER A 82 26.41 6.06 12.44
N PRO A 83 27.13 5.61 13.49
CA PRO A 83 26.55 5.40 14.82
C PRO A 83 25.89 6.66 15.40
N GLU A 84 26.38 7.85 15.02
CA GLU A 84 25.90 9.15 15.47
C GLU A 84 24.75 9.70 14.61
N CYS A 85 24.09 8.89 13.79
CA CYS A 85 23.06 9.35 12.84
C CYS A 85 21.89 10.13 13.50
N MET A 86 21.66 9.94 14.79
CA MET A 86 20.62 10.66 15.54
C MET A 86 21.05 12.08 15.93
N GLU A 87 22.36 12.37 15.89
CA GLU A 87 22.96 13.67 16.22
C GLU A 87 23.23 14.54 14.98
N TRP A 88 22.95 14.03 13.79
CA TRP A 88 23.21 14.75 12.55
C TRP A 88 22.46 16.08 12.47
N THR A 89 23.18 17.10 12.08
CA THR A 89 22.59 18.35 11.61
C THR A 89 21.77 18.13 10.33
N PRO A 90 20.84 19.01 9.98
CA PRO A 90 20.12 18.92 8.70
C PRO A 90 21.02 18.83 7.46
N ALA A 91 22.18 19.51 7.47
CA ALA A 91 23.13 19.46 6.39
C ALA A 91 23.85 18.11 6.27
N GLU A 92 24.22 17.52 7.39
CA GLU A 92 24.80 16.18 7.43
C GLU A 92 23.79 15.12 6.99
N TYR A 93 22.53 15.20 7.47
CA TYR A 93 21.47 14.32 7.01
C TYR A 93 21.30 14.42 5.50
N GLN A 94 21.25 15.63 4.92
CA GLN A 94 21.16 15.85 3.49
C GLN A 94 22.34 15.20 2.73
N ALA A 95 23.55 15.36 3.24
CA ALA A 95 24.74 14.77 2.63
C ALA A 95 24.73 13.25 2.67
N HIS A 96 24.22 12.65 3.76
CA HIS A 96 24.17 11.19 3.92
C HIS A 96 23.05 10.50 3.13
N LEU A 97 22.04 11.24 2.62
CA LEU A 97 21.02 10.66 1.75
C LEU A 97 21.59 10.04 0.47
N VAL A 98 22.74 10.55 0.00
CA VAL A 98 23.43 10.01 -1.19
C VAL A 98 24.59 9.07 -0.83
N HIS A 99 24.68 8.62 0.42
CA HIS A 99 25.67 7.64 0.83
C HIS A 99 25.44 6.31 0.08
N PRO A 100 26.49 5.60 -0.40
CA PRO A 100 26.34 4.39 -1.21
C PRO A 100 25.45 3.30 -0.61
N LEU A 101 25.48 3.14 0.73
CA LEU A 101 24.60 2.19 1.43
C LEU A 101 23.13 2.61 1.35
N ALA A 102 22.85 3.91 1.57
CA ALA A 102 21.51 4.46 1.51
C ALA A 102 20.96 4.41 0.07
N GLU A 103 21.77 4.79 -0.92
CA GLU A 103 21.41 4.74 -2.34
C GLU A 103 21.07 3.31 -2.77
N ARG A 104 21.91 2.34 -2.42
CA ARG A 104 21.67 0.92 -2.74
C ARG A 104 20.33 0.44 -2.17
N GLN A 105 20.06 0.74 -0.89
CA GLN A 105 18.81 0.34 -0.26
C GLN A 105 17.61 1.02 -0.90
N PHE A 106 17.72 2.31 -1.16
CA PHE A 106 16.66 3.05 -1.86
C PHE A 106 16.33 2.43 -3.23
N GLN A 107 17.35 2.04 -4.00
CA GLN A 107 17.13 1.38 -5.30
C GLN A 107 16.46 0.00 -5.14
N ASN A 108 16.81 -0.76 -4.11
CA ASN A 108 16.16 -2.04 -3.80
C ASN A 108 14.67 -1.83 -3.47
N ASP A 109 14.35 -0.84 -2.64
CA ASP A 109 12.97 -0.53 -2.24
C ASP A 109 12.16 -0.05 -3.44
N ILE A 110 12.70 0.85 -4.27
CA ILE A 110 12.04 1.33 -5.48
C ILE A 110 11.80 0.20 -6.49
N ALA A 111 12.76 -0.71 -6.66
CA ALA A 111 12.59 -1.87 -7.53
C ALA A 111 11.47 -2.79 -7.03
N ALA A 112 11.44 -3.07 -5.73
CA ALA A 112 10.38 -3.84 -5.10
C ALA A 112 9.01 -3.19 -5.28
N MET A 113 8.88 -1.89 -4.93
CA MET A 113 7.64 -1.12 -5.08
C MET A 113 7.16 -1.07 -6.54
N THR A 114 8.08 -0.90 -7.48
CA THR A 114 7.77 -0.86 -8.92
C THR A 114 7.20 -2.19 -9.40
N SER A 115 7.72 -3.30 -8.89
CA SER A 115 7.30 -4.66 -9.25
C SER A 115 5.97 -5.10 -8.64
N CYS A 116 5.43 -4.34 -7.69
CA CYS A 116 4.17 -4.66 -7.02
C CYS A 116 2.98 -3.93 -7.62
N ASP A 117 1.81 -4.57 -7.61
CA ASP A 117 0.55 -4.07 -8.18
C ASP A 117 -0.25 -3.24 -7.19
N ALA A 118 -0.09 -3.51 -5.90
CA ALA A 118 -0.80 -2.85 -4.81
C ALA A 118 0.06 -2.75 -3.56
N CYS A 119 -0.37 -1.92 -2.62
CA CYS A 119 0.26 -1.72 -1.31
C CYS A 119 -0.73 -1.93 -0.17
N VAL A 120 -0.30 -2.64 0.86
CA VAL A 120 -0.99 -2.67 2.16
C VAL A 120 -0.13 -1.93 3.17
N LEU A 121 -0.64 -0.80 3.66
CA LEU A 121 -0.01 -0.03 4.73
C LEU A 121 -0.51 -0.57 6.07
N VAL A 122 0.37 -1.19 6.85
CA VAL A 122 0.02 -1.79 8.15
C VAL A 122 0.39 -0.87 9.30
N LEU A 123 -0.60 -0.38 10.02
CA LEU A 123 -0.43 0.51 11.16
C LEU A 123 -0.22 -0.29 12.47
N PRO A 124 0.47 0.31 13.49
CA PRO A 124 1.17 1.58 13.43
C PRO A 124 2.50 1.47 12.68
N CYS A 125 2.88 2.51 11.96
CA CYS A 125 4.13 2.53 11.23
C CYS A 125 4.75 3.93 11.15
N GLY A 126 5.97 4.01 10.63
CA GLY A 126 6.75 5.24 10.53
C GLY A 126 6.58 5.98 9.19
N ARG A 127 7.37 7.04 9.03
CA ARG A 127 7.35 7.95 7.87
C ARG A 127 7.63 7.25 6.54
N SER A 128 8.59 6.31 6.50
CA SER A 128 8.94 5.58 5.28
C SER A 128 7.75 4.83 4.71
N ALA A 129 7.05 4.04 5.52
CA ALA A 129 5.88 3.29 5.09
C ALA A 129 4.76 4.19 4.55
N HIS A 130 4.53 5.36 5.17
CA HIS A 130 3.56 6.34 4.66
C HIS A 130 4.01 6.94 3.32
N THR A 131 5.31 7.23 3.15
CA THR A 131 5.87 7.73 1.90
C THR A 131 5.72 6.70 0.78
N GLU A 132 5.98 5.43 1.07
CA GLU A 132 5.80 4.31 0.15
C GLU A 132 4.33 4.16 -0.27
N ALA A 133 3.40 4.14 0.69
CA ALA A 133 1.96 4.08 0.41
C ALA A 133 1.49 5.28 -0.42
N GLY A 134 1.97 6.49 -0.12
CA GLY A 134 1.72 7.70 -0.90
C GLY A 134 2.26 7.60 -2.33
N TRP A 135 3.43 6.98 -2.52
CA TRP A 135 3.99 6.73 -3.85
C TRP A 135 3.10 5.79 -4.68
N PHE A 136 2.57 4.70 -4.07
CA PHE A 136 1.62 3.82 -4.74
C PHE A 136 0.34 4.55 -5.15
N ALA A 137 -0.25 5.31 -4.23
CA ALA A 137 -1.47 6.10 -4.49
C ALA A 137 -1.25 7.12 -5.60
N GLY A 138 -0.11 7.84 -5.60
CA GLY A 138 0.26 8.81 -6.62
C GLY A 138 0.46 8.19 -8.02
N ARG A 139 0.67 6.89 -8.10
CA ARG A 139 0.75 6.11 -9.35
C ARG A 139 -0.56 5.46 -9.76
N GLY A 140 -1.65 5.73 -9.06
CA GLY A 140 -2.95 5.14 -9.32
C GLY A 140 -3.03 3.65 -8.99
N LYS A 141 -2.07 3.11 -8.21
CA LYS A 141 -2.10 1.73 -7.74
C LYS A 141 -3.01 1.60 -6.53
N THR A 142 -3.58 0.43 -6.33
CA THR A 142 -4.41 0.13 -5.16
C THR A 142 -3.59 0.25 -3.87
N VAL A 143 -4.11 1.02 -2.90
CA VAL A 143 -3.55 1.13 -1.56
C VAL A 143 -4.63 0.85 -0.54
N VAL A 144 -4.37 -0.05 0.41
CA VAL A 144 -5.24 -0.35 1.54
C VAL A 144 -4.52 -0.02 2.83
N ALA A 145 -5.05 0.92 3.63
CA ALA A 145 -4.54 1.15 4.97
C ALA A 145 -5.23 0.18 5.96
N TYR A 146 -4.43 -0.66 6.60
CA TYR A 146 -4.92 -1.58 7.64
C TYR A 146 -4.67 -1.00 9.02
N ILE A 147 -5.75 -0.75 9.78
CA ILE A 147 -5.77 -0.15 11.11
C ILE A 147 -6.29 -1.19 12.12
N PRO A 148 -5.42 -2.07 12.64
CA PRO A 148 -5.83 -3.15 13.55
C PRO A 148 -6.19 -2.68 14.96
N GLU A 149 -5.77 -1.47 15.33
CA GLU A 149 -5.98 -0.91 16.65
C GLU A 149 -6.22 0.61 16.58
N ARG A 150 -6.57 1.21 17.71
CA ARG A 150 -6.80 2.65 17.79
C ARG A 150 -5.51 3.42 17.53
N ILE A 151 -5.57 4.35 16.55
CA ILE A 151 -4.48 5.28 16.20
C ILE A 151 -5.00 6.72 16.17
N GLU A 152 -4.09 7.68 16.08
CA GLU A 152 -4.43 9.05 15.74
C GLU A 152 -5.01 9.09 14.32
N PRO A 153 -6.17 9.76 14.09
CA PRO A 153 -6.77 9.86 12.78
C PRO A 153 -5.88 10.64 11.79
N GLU A 154 -5.77 10.12 10.56
CA GLU A 154 -5.01 10.75 9.47
C GLU A 154 -5.93 11.02 8.26
N LEU A 155 -6.12 12.29 7.93
CA LEU A 155 -7.00 12.72 6.84
C LEU A 155 -6.51 12.24 5.47
N MET A 156 -5.20 12.18 5.27
CA MET A 156 -4.61 11.86 3.96
C MET A 156 -4.80 10.40 3.53
N TYR A 157 -5.29 9.51 4.41
CA TYR A 157 -5.72 8.16 4.00
C TYR A 157 -6.90 8.18 3.03
N ARG A 158 -7.56 9.31 2.84
CA ARG A 158 -8.55 9.51 1.76
C ARG A 158 -7.96 9.44 0.35
N LEU A 159 -6.65 9.52 0.19
CA LEU A 159 -5.95 9.24 -1.07
C LEU A 159 -5.90 7.75 -1.41
N PHE A 160 -6.10 6.90 -0.41
CA PHE A 160 -6.00 5.46 -0.58
C PHE A 160 -7.30 4.86 -1.10
N SER A 161 -7.21 3.70 -1.71
CA SER A 161 -8.36 3.00 -2.27
C SER A 161 -9.34 2.56 -1.18
N SER A 162 -8.82 2.20 0.00
CA SER A 162 -9.62 1.73 1.13
C SER A 162 -8.88 1.89 2.46
N VAL A 163 -9.65 2.00 3.54
CA VAL A 163 -9.21 1.85 4.93
C VAL A 163 -9.94 0.65 5.51
N ALA A 164 -9.19 -0.29 6.04
CA ALA A 164 -9.67 -1.57 6.58
C ALA A 164 -9.33 -1.71 8.07
N THR A 165 -10.21 -2.32 8.82
CA THR A 165 -10.04 -2.60 10.26
C THR A 165 -9.86 -4.08 10.55
N THR A 166 -10.14 -4.93 9.56
CA THR A 166 -9.95 -6.38 9.60
C THR A 166 -9.17 -6.88 8.40
N MET A 167 -8.52 -8.04 8.53
CA MET A 167 -7.81 -8.67 7.41
C MET A 167 -8.75 -9.11 6.29
N ASP A 168 -9.98 -9.46 6.60
CA ASP A 168 -10.96 -9.85 5.59
C ASP A 168 -11.35 -8.64 4.72
N GLU A 169 -11.46 -7.45 5.31
CA GLU A 169 -11.67 -6.19 4.58
C GLU A 169 -10.44 -5.86 3.70
N VAL A 170 -9.21 -6.08 4.19
CA VAL A 170 -7.99 -5.90 3.39
C VAL A 170 -8.03 -6.80 2.16
N ILE A 171 -8.27 -8.08 2.34
CA ILE A 171 -8.33 -9.07 1.27
C ILE A 171 -9.45 -8.72 0.27
N ALA A 172 -10.64 -8.37 0.76
CA ALA A 172 -11.77 -7.97 -0.08
C ALA A 172 -11.45 -6.73 -0.94
N ALA A 173 -10.76 -5.72 -0.37
CA ALA A 173 -10.36 -4.52 -1.08
C ALA A 173 -9.29 -4.80 -2.17
N LEU A 174 -8.41 -5.77 -1.94
CA LEU A 174 -7.39 -6.18 -2.92
C LEU A 174 -7.98 -7.03 -4.06
N CYS A 175 -9.16 -7.60 -3.89
CA CYS A 175 -9.85 -8.42 -4.89
C CYS A 175 -10.73 -7.61 -5.87
N GLN A 176 -10.82 -6.29 -5.69
CA GLN A 176 -11.55 -5.37 -6.58
C GLN A 176 -10.63 -4.89 -7.70
#